data_bc645186f0041d661f2e661677ef82d2
#
_entry.id   bc645186f0041d661f2e661677ef82d2
#
_cell.length_a   1.000
_cell.length_b   1.000
_cell.length_c   1.000
_cell.angle_alpha   90.00
_cell.angle_beta   90.00
_cell.angle_gamma   90.00
#
_symmetry.space_group_name_H-M   'P 1'
#
loop_
_entity.id
_entity.type
_entity.pdbx_description
1 polymer ?
#
loop_
_entity_poly.entity_id
_entity_poly.type
_entity_poly.pdbx_seq_one_letter_code
_entity_poly.pdbx_strand_id
1 'polypeptide(L)'
;NKVIDDCNIAKLIKREGNIWLGLTNKVQSKRQYNNLKQIWKMVSRTAFEQLNHSVLQLLLSLFGLFLVYVLPYLGLMYSLQSFETNELSIHLFTINMLSILMMIFTFSPTVKFYKIRKIFTFTLPFSAIIYGCMTLSSAINYFFFKGNNWKGRKY
;
A
#
# COMPACT_ATOMS: atom_id res chain seq x y z
N ASN A 1 -12.19 -17.10 15.54
CA ASN A 1 -11.02 -16.27 15.92
C ASN A 1 -10.35 -15.73 14.67
N LYS A 2 -10.59 -14.45 14.36
CA LYS A 2 -9.99 -13.78 13.20
C LYS A 2 -9.02 -12.71 13.69
N VAL A 3 -7.90 -12.55 12.99
CA VAL A 3 -6.81 -11.61 13.36
C VAL A 3 -7.23 -10.15 13.18
N ILE A 4 -8.19 -9.88 12.27
CA ILE A 4 -8.63 -8.52 11.91
C ILE A 4 -10.09 -8.34 12.34
N ASP A 5 -10.28 -7.82 13.56
CA ASP A 5 -11.62 -7.67 14.17
C ASP A 5 -12.45 -6.57 13.48
N ASP A 6 -11.84 -5.44 13.13
CA ASP A 6 -12.49 -4.28 12.51
C ASP A 6 -13.05 -4.59 11.12
N CYS A 7 -12.29 -5.27 10.27
CA CYS A 7 -12.77 -5.70 8.95
C CYS A 7 -13.94 -6.71 9.04
N ASN A 8 -13.92 -7.58 10.06
CA ASN A 8 -15.01 -8.55 10.25
C ASN A 8 -16.27 -7.89 10.78
N ILE A 9 -16.14 -6.93 11.70
CA ILE A 9 -17.27 -6.11 12.19
C ILE A 9 -17.88 -5.33 11.02
N ALA A 10 -17.05 -4.67 10.19
CA ALA A 10 -17.53 -3.96 9.02
C ALA A 10 -18.29 -4.87 8.03
N LYS A 11 -17.80 -6.12 7.81
CA LYS A 11 -18.51 -7.12 6.98
C LYS A 11 -19.85 -7.53 7.55
N LEU A 12 -19.98 -7.65 8.88
CA LEU A 12 -21.25 -7.97 9.53
C LEU A 12 -22.24 -6.82 9.39
N ILE A 13 -21.82 -5.59 9.70
CA ILE A 13 -22.67 -4.40 9.61
C ILE A 13 -23.13 -4.17 8.15
N LYS A 14 -22.26 -4.41 7.16
CA LYS A 14 -22.61 -4.28 5.74
C LYS A 14 -23.76 -5.21 5.29
N ARG A 15 -24.00 -6.30 5.99
CA ARG A 15 -25.13 -7.19 5.72
C ARG A 15 -26.47 -6.58 6.13
N GLU A 16 -26.46 -5.71 7.13
CA GLU A 16 -27.64 -5.05 7.67
C GLU A 16 -27.94 -3.70 6.99
N GLY A 17 -26.96 -3.12 6.27
CA GLY A 17 -27.15 -1.85 5.59
C GLY A 17 -25.90 -1.26 4.98
N ASN A 18 -26.01 -0.02 4.50
CA ASN A 18 -24.90 0.71 3.91
C ASN A 18 -23.91 1.16 4.98
N ILE A 19 -22.61 0.99 4.70
CA ILE A 19 -21.53 1.52 5.52
C ILE A 19 -20.83 2.67 4.79
N TRP A 20 -20.36 3.65 5.55
CA TRP A 20 -19.56 4.73 5.04
C TRP A 20 -18.13 4.64 5.58
N LEU A 21 -17.17 4.84 4.69
CA LEU A 21 -15.75 4.88 5.03
C LEU A 21 -15.18 6.24 4.65
N GLY A 22 -14.55 6.94 5.59
CA GLY A 22 -13.97 8.24 5.32
C GLY A 22 -12.87 8.62 6.29
N LEU A 23 -12.16 9.70 5.95
CA LEU A 23 -11.11 10.26 6.78
C LEU A 23 -11.75 11.00 7.98
N THR A 24 -11.13 10.91 9.15
CA THR A 24 -11.57 11.60 10.34
C THR A 24 -10.41 12.15 11.16
N ASN A 25 -10.60 13.34 11.73
CA ASN A 25 -9.71 13.92 12.75
C ASN A 25 -10.29 13.79 14.17
N LYS A 26 -11.53 13.27 14.30
CA LYS A 26 -12.24 13.15 15.58
C LYS A 26 -11.81 11.91 16.37
N VAL A 27 -11.28 10.91 15.70
CA VAL A 27 -10.83 9.64 16.30
C VAL A 27 -9.31 9.54 16.16
N GLN A 28 -8.64 9.33 17.31
CA GLN A 28 -7.19 9.15 17.35
C GLN A 28 -6.85 7.80 17.95
N SER A 29 -5.92 7.09 17.32
CA SER A 29 -5.37 5.86 17.89
C SER A 29 -4.52 6.16 19.10
N LYS A 30 -4.82 5.53 20.23
CA LYS A 30 -3.94 5.59 21.42
C LYS A 30 -2.64 4.79 21.23
N ARG A 31 -2.61 3.88 20.27
CA ARG A 31 -1.43 3.09 19.96
C ARG A 31 -0.51 3.86 19.02
N GLN A 32 0.62 4.29 19.55
CA GLN A 32 1.64 4.95 18.77
C GLN A 32 2.62 3.92 18.17
N TYR A 33 3.01 4.12 16.93
CA TYR A 33 4.05 3.37 16.25
C TYR A 33 5.28 4.27 16.12
N ASN A 34 6.26 4.06 17.00
CA ASN A 34 7.43 4.95 17.10
C ASN A 34 8.54 4.62 16.10
N ASN A 35 8.47 3.45 15.44
CA ASN A 35 9.48 3.03 14.49
C ASN A 35 8.88 2.12 13.39
N LEU A 36 9.60 2.04 12.26
CA LEU A 36 9.24 1.24 11.12
C LEU A 36 9.09 -0.27 11.47
N LYS A 37 9.90 -0.78 12.40
CA LYS A 37 9.83 -2.18 12.84
C LYS A 37 8.47 -2.55 13.47
N GLN A 38 7.85 -1.61 14.19
CA GLN A 38 6.53 -1.84 14.77
C GLN A 38 5.43 -1.86 13.69
N ILE A 39 5.53 -0.96 12.70
CA ILE A 39 4.64 -0.92 11.54
C ILE A 39 4.82 -2.22 10.73
N TRP A 40 6.07 -2.62 10.48
CA TRP A 40 6.39 -3.88 9.79
C TRP A 40 5.73 -5.08 10.47
N LYS A 41 5.90 -5.22 11.79
CA LYS A 41 5.26 -6.30 12.57
C LYS A 41 3.74 -6.27 12.50
N MET A 42 3.13 -5.08 12.43
CA MET A 42 1.68 -4.95 12.30
C MET A 42 1.22 -5.40 10.93
N VAL A 43 1.81 -4.86 9.84
CA VAL A 43 1.42 -5.16 8.47
C VAL A 43 1.73 -6.62 8.11
N SER A 44 2.93 -7.12 8.44
CA SER A 44 3.31 -8.51 8.15
C SER A 44 2.46 -9.55 8.87
N ARG A 45 1.74 -9.17 9.93
CA ARG A 45 0.78 -10.06 10.59
C ARG A 45 -0.57 -10.11 9.87
N THR A 46 -1.00 -9.02 9.24
CA THR A 46 -2.39 -8.86 8.77
C THR A 46 -2.53 -8.85 7.25
N ALA A 47 -1.46 -8.55 6.51
CA ALA A 47 -1.57 -8.33 5.07
C ALA A 47 -2.01 -9.58 4.30
N PHE A 48 -1.45 -10.74 4.58
CA PHE A 48 -1.81 -11.98 3.88
C PHE A 48 -3.18 -12.53 4.29
N GLU A 49 -3.61 -12.27 5.53
CA GLU A 49 -4.99 -12.52 5.97
C GLU A 49 -6.02 -11.71 5.17
N GLN A 50 -5.73 -10.42 4.89
CA GLN A 50 -6.60 -9.58 4.05
C GLN A 50 -6.71 -10.09 2.62
N LEU A 51 -5.68 -10.76 2.12
CA LEU A 51 -5.65 -11.43 0.82
C LEU A 51 -6.28 -12.84 0.85
N ASN A 52 -7.02 -13.19 1.91
CA ASN A 52 -7.65 -14.49 2.12
C ASN A 52 -6.66 -15.67 1.95
N HIS A 53 -5.39 -15.47 2.30
CA HIS A 53 -4.28 -16.42 2.11
C HIS A 53 -4.11 -16.90 0.65
N SER A 54 -4.55 -16.10 -0.33
CA SER A 54 -4.48 -16.42 -1.74
C SER A 54 -3.17 -15.92 -2.36
N VAL A 55 -2.37 -16.84 -2.89
CA VAL A 55 -1.13 -16.51 -3.60
C VAL A 55 -1.42 -15.68 -4.85
N LEU A 56 -2.52 -15.97 -5.55
CA LEU A 56 -2.91 -15.19 -6.72
C LEU A 56 -3.20 -13.72 -6.36
N GLN A 57 -3.94 -13.48 -5.27
CA GLN A 57 -4.21 -12.12 -4.81
C GLN A 57 -2.93 -11.41 -4.34
N LEU A 58 -1.99 -12.15 -3.74
CA LEU A 58 -0.67 -11.64 -3.38
C LEU A 58 0.10 -11.16 -4.62
N LEU A 59 0.21 -12.01 -5.65
CA LEU A 59 0.91 -11.67 -6.88
C LEU A 59 0.26 -10.49 -7.60
N LEU A 60 -1.08 -10.46 -7.71
CA LEU A 60 -1.82 -9.34 -8.29
C LEU A 60 -1.61 -8.04 -7.50
N SER A 61 -1.59 -8.09 -6.18
CA SER A 61 -1.35 -6.93 -5.33
C SER A 61 0.06 -6.38 -5.50
N LEU A 62 1.08 -7.24 -5.51
CA LEU A 62 2.47 -6.85 -5.71
C LEU A 62 2.71 -6.30 -7.12
N PHE A 63 2.13 -6.95 -8.13
CA PHE A 63 2.18 -6.47 -9.51
C PHE A 63 1.48 -5.12 -9.66
N GLY A 64 0.30 -4.94 -9.06
CA GLY A 64 -0.42 -3.67 -9.05
C GLY A 64 0.37 -2.54 -8.37
N LEU A 65 1.00 -2.80 -7.22
CA LEU A 65 1.87 -1.85 -6.54
C LEU A 65 3.06 -1.44 -7.42
N PHE A 66 3.71 -2.40 -8.06
CA PHE A 66 4.81 -2.14 -8.99
C PHE A 66 4.36 -1.31 -10.19
N LEU A 67 3.28 -1.73 -10.85
CA LEU A 67 2.76 -1.10 -12.07
C LEU A 67 2.32 0.36 -11.81
N VAL A 68 1.63 0.60 -10.70
CA VAL A 68 1.08 1.94 -10.40
C VAL A 68 2.14 2.87 -9.82
N TYR A 69 2.97 2.41 -8.88
CA TYR A 69 3.82 3.30 -8.09
C TYR A 69 5.30 3.30 -8.50
N VAL A 70 5.79 2.24 -9.14
CA VAL A 70 7.22 2.12 -9.48
C VAL A 70 7.45 2.29 -10.97
N LEU A 71 6.66 1.61 -11.79
CA LEU A 71 6.85 1.60 -13.25
C LEU A 71 6.85 3.00 -13.88
N PRO A 72 6.00 3.98 -13.50
CA PRO A 72 6.04 5.32 -14.09
C PRO A 72 7.35 6.06 -13.83
N TYR A 73 8.00 5.85 -12.69
CA TYR A 73 9.30 6.46 -12.40
C TYR A 73 10.42 5.81 -13.21
N LEU A 74 10.41 4.48 -13.34
CA LEU A 74 11.37 3.76 -14.19
C LEU A 74 11.20 4.15 -15.66
N GLY A 75 9.95 4.22 -16.15
CA GLY A 75 9.62 4.63 -17.49
C GLY A 75 10.04 6.08 -17.79
N LEU A 76 9.88 6.98 -16.81
CA LEU A 76 10.35 8.36 -16.92
C LEU A 76 11.89 8.41 -17.02
N MET A 77 12.62 7.67 -16.19
CA MET A 77 14.08 7.62 -16.25
C MET A 77 14.57 7.06 -17.58
N TYR A 78 13.94 6.00 -18.08
CA TYR A 78 14.28 5.42 -19.37
C TYR A 78 14.04 6.41 -20.55
N SER A 79 12.88 7.08 -20.54
CA SER A 79 12.54 8.05 -21.60
C SER A 79 13.47 9.27 -21.61
N LEU A 80 13.98 9.71 -20.46
CA LEU A 80 14.97 10.79 -20.38
C LEU A 80 16.32 10.41 -20.99
N GLN A 81 16.75 9.16 -20.84
CA GLN A 81 18.02 8.68 -21.44
C GLN A 81 17.94 8.55 -22.98
N SER A 82 16.74 8.27 -23.50
CA SER A 82 16.51 7.99 -24.92
C SER A 82 15.85 9.16 -25.67
N PHE A 83 15.76 10.34 -25.05
CA PHE A 83 14.95 11.47 -25.53
C PHE A 83 15.37 12.01 -26.91
N GLU A 84 16.68 11.95 -27.22
CA GLU A 84 17.21 12.47 -28.47
C GLU A 84 17.07 11.52 -29.67
N THR A 85 16.70 10.27 -29.45
CA THR A 85 16.85 9.22 -30.48
C THR A 85 15.53 8.66 -31.01
N ASN A 86 14.36 8.94 -30.39
CA ASN A 86 13.15 8.22 -30.78
C ASN A 86 11.84 8.94 -30.42
N GLU A 87 10.91 9.08 -31.38
CA GLU A 87 9.57 9.65 -31.13
C GLU A 87 8.81 8.90 -30.04
N LEU A 88 9.02 7.57 -29.94
CA LEU A 88 8.44 6.75 -28.89
C LEU A 88 8.83 7.24 -27.48
N SER A 89 10.05 7.76 -27.31
CA SER A 89 10.54 8.26 -26.03
C SER A 89 9.75 9.48 -25.54
N ILE A 90 9.28 10.34 -26.44
CA ILE A 90 8.46 11.50 -26.12
C ILE A 90 7.08 11.06 -25.61
N HIS A 91 6.47 10.06 -26.24
CA HIS A 91 5.19 9.52 -25.79
C HIS A 91 5.31 8.81 -24.44
N LEU A 92 6.37 8.01 -24.25
CA LEU A 92 6.65 7.36 -22.95
C LEU A 92 6.88 8.39 -21.86
N PHE A 93 7.65 9.44 -22.11
CA PHE A 93 7.85 10.54 -21.17
C PHE A 93 6.53 11.18 -20.77
N THR A 94 5.69 11.53 -21.74
CA THR A 94 4.41 12.19 -21.49
C THR A 94 3.46 11.32 -20.66
N ILE A 95 3.33 10.04 -21.00
CA ILE A 95 2.45 9.10 -20.28
C ILE A 95 2.93 8.89 -18.84
N ASN A 96 4.24 8.68 -18.65
CA ASN A 96 4.79 8.46 -17.30
C ASN A 96 4.72 9.72 -16.44
N MET A 97 4.99 10.88 -17.01
CA MET A 97 4.83 12.17 -16.32
C MET A 97 3.38 12.40 -15.90
N LEU A 98 2.41 12.15 -16.79
CA LEU A 98 0.99 12.27 -16.49
C LEU A 98 0.59 11.31 -15.35
N SER A 99 1.08 10.07 -15.37
CA SER A 99 0.83 9.08 -14.33
C SER A 99 1.35 9.55 -12.96
N ILE A 100 2.56 10.10 -12.90
CA ILE A 100 3.15 10.66 -11.68
C ILE A 100 2.34 11.86 -11.18
N LEU A 101 1.93 12.76 -12.07
CA LEU A 101 1.09 13.92 -11.72
C LEU A 101 -0.25 13.48 -11.16
N MET A 102 -0.88 12.46 -11.75
CA MET A 102 -2.14 11.89 -11.25
C MET A 102 -1.97 11.26 -9.86
N MET A 103 -0.87 10.56 -9.58
CA MET A 103 -0.57 10.05 -8.24
C MET A 103 -0.44 11.18 -7.21
N ILE A 104 0.31 12.23 -7.55
CA ILE A 104 0.48 13.41 -6.69
C ILE A 104 -0.88 14.08 -6.44
N PHE A 105 -1.67 14.26 -7.49
CA PHE A 105 -2.99 14.89 -7.41
C PHE A 105 -3.94 14.10 -6.50
N THR A 106 -4.04 12.79 -6.69
CA THR A 106 -4.95 11.92 -5.91
C THR A 106 -4.53 11.79 -4.45
N PHE A 107 -3.23 11.85 -4.13
CA PHE A 107 -2.75 11.73 -2.75
C PHE A 107 -2.69 13.07 -2.00
N SER A 108 -2.62 14.20 -2.72
CA SER A 108 -2.53 15.55 -2.14
C SER A 108 -3.65 15.89 -1.14
N PRO A 109 -4.93 15.53 -1.38
CA PRO A 109 -5.99 15.78 -0.42
C PRO A 109 -5.76 15.10 0.93
N THR A 110 -5.26 13.86 0.92
CA THR A 110 -4.94 13.09 2.13
C THR A 110 -3.82 13.77 2.93
N VAL A 111 -2.75 14.16 2.25
CA VAL A 111 -1.61 14.87 2.87
C VAL A 111 -2.06 16.19 3.47
N LYS A 112 -2.92 16.95 2.76
CA LYS A 112 -3.50 18.21 3.25
C LYS A 112 -4.40 17.98 4.45
N PHE A 113 -5.24 16.95 4.43
CA PHE A 113 -6.17 16.63 5.52
C PHE A 113 -5.43 16.33 6.83
N TYR A 114 -4.34 15.57 6.78
CA TYR A 114 -3.51 15.25 7.94
C TYR A 114 -2.44 16.29 8.25
N LYS A 115 -2.42 17.45 7.56
CA LYS A 115 -1.44 18.53 7.74
C LYS A 115 0.02 18.08 7.62
N ILE A 116 0.28 17.09 6.78
CA ILE A 116 1.61 16.57 6.47
C ILE A 116 2.25 17.47 5.39
N ARG A 117 3.58 17.55 5.39
CA ARG A 117 4.30 18.32 4.35
C ARG A 117 4.05 17.71 2.96
N LYS A 118 3.75 18.52 1.97
CA LYS A 118 3.46 18.09 0.58
C LYS A 118 4.59 17.27 -0.05
N ILE A 119 5.83 17.44 0.38
CA ILE A 119 6.98 16.67 -0.12
C ILE A 119 6.82 15.16 0.06
N PHE A 120 6.06 14.72 1.06
CA PHE A 120 5.77 13.30 1.28
C PHE A 120 4.93 12.66 0.17
N THR A 121 4.32 13.46 -0.72
CA THR A 121 3.65 12.95 -1.92
C THR A 121 4.63 12.24 -2.87
N PHE A 122 5.89 12.68 -2.90
CA PHE A 122 6.93 12.07 -3.73
C PHE A 122 7.51 10.78 -3.15
N THR A 123 7.20 10.45 -1.89
CA THR A 123 7.66 9.20 -1.26
C THR A 123 6.77 7.99 -1.55
N LEU A 124 5.70 8.14 -2.32
CA LEU A 124 4.76 7.09 -2.68
C LEU A 124 5.44 5.82 -3.24
N PRO A 125 6.38 5.88 -4.22
CA PRO A 125 7.01 4.68 -4.73
C PRO A 125 7.82 3.93 -3.66
N PHE A 126 8.53 4.65 -2.79
CA PHE A 126 9.26 4.04 -1.67
C PHE A 126 8.30 3.38 -0.67
N SER A 127 7.20 4.05 -0.36
CA SER A 127 6.16 3.50 0.52
C SER A 127 5.53 2.24 -0.07
N ALA A 128 5.28 2.21 -1.38
CA ALA A 128 4.74 1.06 -2.08
C ALA A 128 5.70 -0.14 -2.05
N ILE A 129 7.00 0.09 -2.27
CA ILE A 129 8.04 -0.96 -2.19
C ILE A 129 8.09 -1.53 -0.77
N ILE A 130 8.16 -0.67 0.26
CA ILE A 130 8.21 -1.10 1.66
C ILE A 130 6.96 -1.89 2.01
N TYR A 131 5.78 -1.42 1.59
CA TYR A 131 4.51 -2.11 1.84
C TYR A 131 4.45 -3.47 1.12
N GLY A 132 4.93 -3.56 -0.12
CA GLY A 132 5.09 -4.81 -0.86
C GLY A 132 5.99 -5.80 -0.13
N CYS A 133 7.13 -5.36 0.38
CA CYS A 133 8.04 -6.19 1.19
C CYS A 133 7.39 -6.68 2.50
N MET A 134 6.63 -5.81 3.18
CA MET A 134 5.86 -6.19 4.37
C MET A 134 4.80 -7.26 4.04
N THR A 135 4.12 -7.12 2.90
CA THR A 135 3.09 -8.06 2.43
C THR A 135 3.70 -9.41 2.06
N LEU A 136 4.84 -9.42 1.38
CA LEU A 136 5.63 -10.64 1.13
C LEU A 136 6.07 -11.30 2.44
N SER A 137 6.59 -10.51 3.38
CA SER A 137 6.98 -11.01 4.71
C SER A 137 5.80 -11.67 5.43
N SER A 138 4.57 -11.12 5.27
CA SER A 138 3.35 -11.71 5.82
C SER A 138 3.07 -13.10 5.24
N ALA A 139 3.19 -13.26 3.93
CA ALA A 139 2.99 -14.54 3.26
C ALA A 139 4.08 -15.57 3.65
N ILE A 140 5.36 -15.15 3.69
CA ILE A 140 6.47 -16.00 4.13
C ILE A 140 6.23 -16.49 5.57
N ASN A 141 5.83 -15.61 6.47
CA ASN A 141 5.53 -15.97 7.86
C ASN A 141 4.39 -17.00 7.94
N TYR A 142 3.38 -16.87 7.12
CA TYR A 142 2.27 -17.82 7.07
C TYR A 142 2.73 -19.21 6.60
N PHE A 143 3.49 -19.29 5.50
CA PHE A 143 3.90 -20.58 4.94
C PHE A 143 5.02 -21.28 5.72
N PHE A 144 6.02 -20.55 6.20
CA PHE A 144 7.22 -21.14 6.78
C PHE A 144 7.21 -21.18 8.30
N PHE A 145 6.55 -20.23 8.98
CA PHE A 145 6.56 -20.12 10.44
C PHE A 145 5.24 -20.51 11.12
N LYS A 146 4.34 -21.23 10.39
CA LYS A 146 3.06 -21.74 10.91
C LYS A 146 2.19 -20.68 11.58
N GLY A 147 2.06 -19.52 10.92
CA GLY A 147 1.15 -18.46 11.35
C GLY A 147 1.80 -17.39 12.24
N ASN A 148 1.02 -16.35 12.46
CA ASN A 148 1.45 -15.19 13.23
C ASN A 148 1.14 -15.35 14.72
N ASN A 149 2.14 -15.13 15.58
CA ASN A 149 1.94 -15.11 17.03
C ASN A 149 1.40 -13.74 17.48
N TRP A 150 0.24 -13.75 18.13
CA TRP A 150 -0.33 -12.58 18.79
C TRP A 150 -0.69 -12.86 20.24
N LYS A 151 -0.03 -12.16 21.18
CA LYS A 151 -0.25 -12.33 22.63
C LYS A 151 -0.24 -13.81 23.09
N GLY A 152 0.72 -14.59 22.56
CA GLY A 152 0.86 -16.02 22.90
C GLY A 152 -0.10 -16.96 22.18
N ARG A 153 -0.96 -16.46 21.29
CA ARG A 153 -1.86 -17.29 20.46
C ARG A 153 -1.32 -17.38 19.04
N LYS A 154 -1.36 -18.58 18.47
CA LYS A 154 -1.06 -18.85 17.05
C LYS A 154 -2.35 -18.73 16.24
N TYR A 155 -2.29 -18.07 15.11
CA TYR A 155 -3.40 -17.89 14.17
C TYR A 155 -2.99 -18.41 12.80
#